data_0efddbaff0cf8e6b3dbadf308ce0ab0a
#
_entry.id   0efddbaff0cf8e6b3dbadf308ce0ab0a
#
_cell.length_a   1.000
_cell.length_b   1.000
_cell.length_c   1.000
_cell.angle_alpha   90.00
_cell.angle_beta   90.00
_cell.angle_gamma   90.00
#
_symmetry.space_group_name_H-M   'P 1'
#
loop_
_entity.id
_entity.type
_entity.pdbx_description
1 polymer ?
#
loop_
_entity_poly.entity_id
_entity_poly.type
_entity_poly.pdbx_seq_one_letter_code
_entity_poly.pdbx_strand_id
1 'polypeptide(L)'
;MSKKKYTFIDLFAGCGGLSEGFLQTGRYNALAHVEWEKPMVDTLRNRLISKWNETENEAFKKVVLFDIQKTEELIYGLWSDESNQKYGAYNSDVVKSTGLKGIVGKNHVDMIIGGPPCQAYSIHGRATDKDSMQNDYRNFLFESFCKVVDAFRPELFVFENVGGMLSAKPGGIPVRNRIFDAFTEIGYDIIKPTNMPEALLDTVNFGVPQHRPRVIIIGIRRGSGFSLEEFYASIKKEQRPRKQLTVRDAIGLLPALYPLVESVKEGRYTRSHQKNPDDNITQHEARNHGPRERAIFKEWVENNMNHISHKAMVDYYFEKTGHRTLYQKIPCVTTALRP
;
A
#
# COMPACT_ATOMS: atom_id res chain seq x y z
N MET A 1 -32.04 6.97 13.25
CA MET A 1 -30.81 7.54 13.82
C MET A 1 -29.62 6.97 13.05
N SER A 2 -28.81 7.80 12.38
CA SER A 2 -27.58 7.32 11.74
C SER A 2 -26.64 6.81 12.85
N LYS A 3 -26.12 5.58 12.71
CA LYS A 3 -25.13 5.05 13.63
C LYS A 3 -23.89 5.96 13.59
N LYS A 4 -23.36 6.35 14.76
CA LYS A 4 -22.12 7.10 14.87
C LYS A 4 -21.02 6.37 14.10
N LYS A 5 -20.32 7.06 13.19
CA LYS A 5 -19.18 6.50 12.47
C LYS A 5 -17.92 6.68 13.31
N TYR A 6 -17.04 5.69 13.26
CA TYR A 6 -15.69 5.78 13.78
C TYR A 6 -14.82 6.65 12.87
N THR A 7 -13.85 7.30 13.42
CA THR A 7 -12.96 8.21 12.70
C THR A 7 -11.55 7.68 12.61
N PHE A 8 -10.86 7.98 11.52
CA PHE A 8 -9.48 7.53 11.37
C PHE A 8 -8.59 8.53 10.61
N ILE A 9 -7.28 8.38 10.82
CA ILE A 9 -6.22 8.99 10.01
C ILE A 9 -5.50 7.86 9.26
N ASP A 10 -5.21 8.05 7.97
CA ASP A 10 -4.45 7.12 7.13
C ASP A 10 -3.07 7.69 6.83
N LEU A 11 -2.02 7.02 7.30
CA LEU A 11 -0.63 7.38 7.10
C LEU A 11 0.00 6.49 6.02
N PHE A 12 0.81 7.06 5.15
CA PHE A 12 1.33 6.37 3.96
C PHE A 12 0.19 5.90 3.05
N ALA A 13 -0.78 6.77 2.84
CA ALA A 13 -2.08 6.41 2.28
C ALA A 13 -2.01 5.86 0.84
N GLY A 14 -0.96 6.18 0.09
CA GLY A 14 -0.87 5.82 -1.32
C GLY A 14 -2.07 6.37 -2.10
N CYS A 15 -2.68 5.53 -2.92
CA CYS A 15 -3.93 5.84 -3.60
C CYS A 15 -5.18 5.54 -2.74
N GLY A 16 -5.03 5.34 -1.43
CA GLY A 16 -6.13 5.11 -0.49
C GLY A 16 -6.62 3.66 -0.40
N GLY A 17 -5.78 2.67 -0.77
CA GLY A 17 -6.21 1.27 -0.80
C GLY A 17 -6.65 0.73 0.56
N LEU A 18 -5.94 1.08 1.63
CA LEU A 18 -6.28 0.67 2.99
C LEU A 18 -7.54 1.41 3.48
N SER A 19 -7.59 2.73 3.31
CA SER A 19 -8.77 3.56 3.61
C SER A 19 -10.03 3.06 2.91
N GLU A 20 -9.94 2.66 1.64
CA GLU A 20 -11.06 2.17 0.84
C GLU A 20 -11.76 0.99 1.53
N GLY A 21 -10.99 0.06 2.10
CA GLY A 21 -11.54 -1.08 2.84
C GLY A 21 -12.38 -0.65 4.04
N PHE A 22 -11.95 0.34 4.79
CA PHE A 22 -12.70 0.87 5.93
C PHE A 22 -13.93 1.67 5.49
N LEU A 23 -13.77 2.55 4.50
CA LEU A 23 -14.85 3.40 3.99
C LEU A 23 -16.01 2.58 3.41
N GLN A 24 -15.72 1.48 2.69
CA GLN A 24 -16.74 0.60 2.09
C GLN A 24 -17.64 -0.06 3.13
N THR A 25 -17.23 -0.19 4.38
CA THR A 25 -18.09 -0.71 5.45
C THR A 25 -19.23 0.25 5.82
N GLY A 26 -19.14 1.52 5.42
CA GLY A 26 -20.07 2.58 5.80
C GLY A 26 -20.01 3.00 7.28
N ARG A 27 -19.09 2.40 8.05
CA ARG A 27 -18.95 2.60 9.51
C ARG A 27 -17.85 3.59 9.90
N TYR A 28 -17.01 3.99 8.93
CA TYR A 28 -15.85 4.83 9.19
C TYR A 28 -15.91 6.13 8.40
N ASN A 29 -15.21 7.13 8.90
CA ASN A 29 -15.00 8.43 8.28
C ASN A 29 -13.53 8.80 8.39
N ALA A 30 -12.88 9.09 7.27
CA ALA A 30 -11.51 9.55 7.25
C ALA A 30 -11.44 11.03 7.64
N LEU A 31 -10.59 11.36 8.60
CA LEU A 31 -10.29 12.74 9.00
C LEU A 31 -9.14 13.32 8.19
N ALA A 32 -8.10 12.52 7.95
CA ALA A 32 -6.95 12.92 7.15
C ALA A 32 -6.28 11.71 6.49
N HIS A 33 -5.58 11.97 5.38
CA HIS A 33 -4.68 11.06 4.71
C HIS A 33 -3.35 11.75 4.50
N VAL A 34 -2.24 11.05 4.74
CA VAL A 34 -0.89 11.58 4.54
C VAL A 34 -0.16 10.74 3.52
N GLU A 35 0.36 11.38 2.48
CA GLU A 35 1.11 10.75 1.41
C GLU A 35 2.17 11.73 0.87
N TRP A 36 3.33 11.23 0.45
CA TRP A 36 4.42 12.07 -0.03
C TRP A 36 4.57 12.11 -1.56
N GLU A 37 3.91 11.17 -2.25
CA GLU A 37 3.95 11.05 -3.70
C GLU A 37 2.77 11.80 -4.34
N LYS A 38 3.06 12.90 -5.01
CA LYS A 38 2.05 13.77 -5.63
C LYS A 38 1.03 13.03 -6.52
N PRO A 39 1.44 12.12 -7.44
CA PRO A 39 0.47 11.39 -8.27
C PRO A 39 -0.49 10.52 -7.46
N MET A 40 -0.05 10.00 -6.32
CA MET A 40 -0.91 9.22 -5.41
C MET A 40 -1.91 10.13 -4.69
N VAL A 41 -1.45 11.29 -4.22
CA VAL A 41 -2.32 12.32 -3.61
C VAL A 41 -3.40 12.76 -4.60
N ASP A 42 -3.05 13.07 -5.85
CA ASP A 42 -4.00 13.47 -6.89
C ASP A 42 -5.03 12.34 -7.15
N THR A 43 -4.58 11.09 -7.23
CA THR A 43 -5.45 9.93 -7.41
C THR A 43 -6.41 9.76 -6.23
N LEU A 44 -5.91 9.89 -5.00
CA LEU A 44 -6.73 9.75 -3.81
C LEU A 44 -7.78 10.87 -3.69
N ARG A 45 -7.39 12.14 -3.95
CA ARG A 45 -8.34 13.26 -4.01
C ARG A 45 -9.46 13.02 -5.01
N ASN A 46 -9.10 12.63 -6.24
CA ASN A 46 -10.08 12.29 -7.26
C ASN A 46 -11.00 11.15 -6.83
N ARG A 47 -10.47 10.15 -6.11
CA ARG A 47 -11.26 9.04 -5.57
C ARG A 47 -12.27 9.49 -4.51
N LEU A 48 -11.84 10.36 -3.58
CA LEU A 48 -12.74 10.91 -2.56
C LEU A 48 -13.88 11.71 -3.18
N ILE A 49 -13.59 12.51 -4.22
CA ILE A 49 -14.58 13.29 -4.94
C ILE A 49 -15.54 12.38 -5.71
N SER A 50 -15.00 11.52 -6.59
CA SER A 50 -15.79 10.77 -7.56
C SER A 50 -16.60 9.62 -6.97
N LYS A 51 -16.09 8.95 -5.94
CA LYS A 51 -16.74 7.79 -5.32
C LYS A 51 -17.39 8.10 -3.98
N TRP A 52 -16.73 8.92 -3.17
CA TRP A 52 -17.18 9.20 -1.80
C TRP A 52 -17.97 10.49 -1.67
N ASN A 53 -18.21 11.19 -2.82
CA ASN A 53 -18.99 12.42 -2.92
C ASN A 53 -18.48 13.55 -2.00
N GLU A 54 -17.16 13.58 -1.73
CA GLU A 54 -16.55 14.72 -1.06
C GLU A 54 -16.42 15.89 -2.04
N THR A 55 -16.51 17.10 -1.54
CA THR A 55 -16.21 18.29 -2.34
C THR A 55 -14.71 18.38 -2.62
N GLU A 56 -14.31 19.09 -3.68
CA GLU A 56 -12.89 19.36 -3.97
C GLU A 56 -12.16 19.97 -2.76
N ASN A 57 -12.81 20.89 -2.06
CA ASN A 57 -12.25 21.56 -0.89
C ASN A 57 -12.06 20.59 0.29
N GLU A 58 -13.00 19.67 0.52
CA GLU A 58 -12.85 18.64 1.56
C GLU A 58 -11.72 17.68 1.22
N ALA A 59 -11.67 17.15 0.01
CA ALA A 59 -10.61 16.27 -0.44
C ALA A 59 -9.23 16.95 -0.38
N PHE A 60 -9.15 18.24 -0.77
CA PHE A 60 -7.93 19.04 -0.71
C PHE A 60 -7.44 19.25 0.73
N LYS A 61 -8.35 19.48 1.69
CA LYS A 61 -8.01 19.64 3.11
C LYS A 61 -7.58 18.33 3.77
N LYS A 62 -8.25 17.24 3.44
CA LYS A 62 -8.02 15.93 4.09
C LYS A 62 -6.79 15.21 3.57
N VAL A 63 -6.44 15.36 2.28
CA VAL A 63 -5.30 14.64 1.68
C VAL A 63 -4.08 15.54 1.67
N VAL A 64 -3.16 15.24 2.56
CA VAL A 64 -1.95 16.02 2.82
C VAL A 64 -0.77 15.44 2.04
N LEU A 65 -0.17 16.24 1.16
CA LEU A 65 1.10 15.93 0.49
C LEU A 65 2.25 16.33 1.40
N PHE A 66 2.85 15.39 2.11
CA PHE A 66 3.92 15.73 3.05
C PHE A 66 4.84 14.57 3.37
N ASP A 67 6.08 14.87 3.74
CA ASP A 67 7.03 13.90 4.26
C ASP A 67 6.80 13.66 5.75
N ILE A 68 6.32 12.47 6.10
CA ILE A 68 6.01 12.10 7.48
C ILE A 68 7.22 12.16 8.42
N GLN A 69 8.46 12.13 7.91
CA GLN A 69 9.66 12.25 8.73
C GLN A 69 9.76 13.62 9.42
N LYS A 70 9.19 14.66 8.82
CA LYS A 70 9.01 15.97 9.45
C LYS A 70 7.80 15.97 10.39
N THR A 71 7.81 15.02 11.34
CA THR A 71 6.65 14.64 12.16
C THR A 71 6.05 15.81 12.93
N GLU A 72 6.89 16.69 13.50
CA GLU A 72 6.43 17.86 14.26
C GLU A 72 5.66 18.85 13.36
N GLU A 73 6.21 19.18 12.21
CA GLU A 73 5.54 20.05 11.24
C GLU A 73 4.23 19.40 10.72
N LEU A 74 4.22 18.08 10.53
CA LEU A 74 3.02 17.35 10.12
C LEU A 74 1.92 17.40 11.19
N ILE A 75 2.28 17.18 12.45
CA ILE A 75 1.31 17.07 13.55
C ILE A 75 0.79 18.45 13.97
N TYR A 76 1.69 19.42 14.14
CA TYR A 76 1.38 20.71 14.78
C TYR A 76 1.34 21.88 13.79
N GLY A 77 1.80 21.71 12.56
CA GLY A 77 1.93 22.81 11.60
C GLY A 77 3.18 23.65 11.83
N LEU A 78 3.07 24.96 11.57
CA LEU A 78 4.22 25.88 11.61
C LEU A 78 5.35 25.42 10.68
N TRP A 79 4.97 25.10 9.43
CA TRP A 79 5.90 24.59 8.44
C TRP A 79 7.06 25.55 8.18
N SER A 80 8.28 25.01 8.13
CA SER A 80 9.48 25.73 7.73
C SER A 80 9.36 26.25 6.30
N ASP A 81 10.20 27.23 5.95
CA ASP A 81 10.29 27.77 4.59
C ASP A 81 10.58 26.65 3.57
N GLU A 82 11.44 25.70 3.90
CA GLU A 82 11.74 24.54 3.06
C GLU A 82 10.49 23.70 2.81
N SER A 83 9.73 23.38 3.86
CA SER A 83 8.49 22.60 3.74
C SER A 83 7.42 23.36 2.97
N ASN A 84 7.29 24.67 3.20
CA ASN A 84 6.38 25.54 2.46
C ASN A 84 6.75 25.62 0.99
N GLN A 85 8.02 25.78 0.65
CA GLN A 85 8.49 25.78 -0.74
C GLN A 85 8.20 24.48 -1.45
N LYS A 86 8.43 23.34 -0.77
CA LYS A 86 8.30 22.01 -1.37
C LYS A 86 6.85 21.52 -1.48
N TYR A 87 6.05 21.75 -0.46
CA TYR A 87 4.71 21.16 -0.32
C TYR A 87 3.58 22.18 -0.25
N GLY A 88 3.85 23.45 0.03
CA GLY A 88 2.86 24.46 0.39
C GLY A 88 1.79 24.69 -0.69
N ALA A 89 2.16 24.67 -1.97
CA ALA A 89 1.22 24.87 -3.08
C ALA A 89 0.17 23.74 -3.22
N TYR A 90 0.44 22.57 -2.62
CA TYR A 90 -0.41 21.37 -2.72
C TYR A 90 -1.23 21.11 -1.46
N ASN A 91 -1.18 22.01 -0.48
CA ASN A 91 -1.80 21.80 0.81
C ASN A 91 -2.61 23.02 1.27
N SER A 92 -3.62 22.76 2.09
CA SER A 92 -4.43 23.82 2.69
C SER A 92 -3.63 24.64 3.72
N ASP A 93 -4.02 25.89 3.92
CA ASP A 93 -3.39 26.75 4.94
C ASP A 93 -3.57 26.19 6.35
N VAL A 94 -4.64 25.45 6.58
CA VAL A 94 -4.91 24.79 7.88
C VAL A 94 -3.78 23.84 8.23
N VAL A 95 -3.36 22.95 7.32
CA VAL A 95 -2.29 22.00 7.64
C VAL A 95 -0.93 22.69 7.77
N LYS A 96 -0.68 23.72 6.99
CA LYS A 96 0.57 24.49 7.08
C LYS A 96 0.73 25.20 8.42
N SER A 97 -0.35 25.74 8.95
CA SER A 97 -0.36 26.53 10.19
C SER A 97 -0.60 25.70 11.45
N THR A 98 -1.41 24.65 11.39
CA THR A 98 -1.88 23.90 12.56
C THR A 98 -1.74 22.37 12.43
N GLY A 99 -1.16 21.88 11.34
CA GLY A 99 -0.88 20.47 11.10
C GLY A 99 -2.13 19.59 11.04
N LEU A 100 -1.92 18.31 11.26
CA LEU A 100 -3.02 17.35 11.39
C LEU A 100 -3.94 17.67 12.56
N LYS A 101 -3.42 18.26 13.64
CA LYS A 101 -4.24 18.73 14.78
C LYS A 101 -5.31 19.72 14.34
N GLY A 102 -4.97 20.63 13.43
CA GLY A 102 -5.92 21.59 12.88
C GLY A 102 -6.95 20.94 11.94
N ILE A 103 -6.53 19.98 11.10
CA ILE A 103 -7.44 19.23 10.22
C ILE A 103 -8.44 18.41 11.06
N VAL A 104 -7.96 17.70 12.05
CA VAL A 104 -8.78 16.90 12.97
C VAL A 104 -9.72 17.80 13.81
N GLY A 105 -9.23 18.96 14.22
CA GLY A 105 -9.98 19.92 15.03
C GLY A 105 -10.47 19.30 16.35
N LYS A 106 -11.78 19.39 16.61
CA LYS A 106 -12.41 18.82 17.81
C LYS A 106 -12.84 17.35 17.67
N ASN A 107 -12.62 16.74 16.50
CA ASN A 107 -12.99 15.34 16.32
C ASN A 107 -12.07 14.45 17.15
N HIS A 108 -12.64 13.38 17.68
CA HIS A 108 -11.86 12.29 18.25
C HIS A 108 -11.27 11.43 17.12
N VAL A 109 -10.07 10.94 17.30
CA VAL A 109 -9.43 9.97 16.39
C VAL A 109 -9.57 8.59 17.02
N ASP A 110 -10.52 7.80 16.52
CA ASP A 110 -10.74 6.45 17.05
C ASP A 110 -9.63 5.50 16.62
N MET A 111 -9.06 5.71 15.41
CA MET A 111 -8.08 4.81 14.82
C MET A 111 -7.03 5.54 13.97
N ILE A 112 -5.81 5.01 13.95
CA ILE A 112 -4.79 5.36 12.93
C ILE A 112 -4.47 4.10 12.15
N ILE A 113 -4.49 4.21 10.82
CA ILE A 113 -4.12 3.13 9.92
C ILE A 113 -2.92 3.55 9.08
N GLY A 114 -2.16 2.57 8.56
CA GLY A 114 -1.11 2.88 7.60
C GLY A 114 -0.17 1.72 7.31
N GLY A 115 0.48 1.82 6.14
CA GLY A 115 1.46 0.85 5.68
C GLY A 115 2.76 1.53 5.29
N PRO A 116 3.68 1.79 6.23
CA PRO A 116 4.95 2.41 5.90
C PRO A 116 5.73 1.58 4.86
N PRO A 117 6.37 2.24 3.87
CA PRO A 117 7.06 1.54 2.79
C PRO A 117 8.16 0.63 3.33
N CYS A 118 8.17 -0.59 2.80
CA CYS A 118 9.01 -1.69 3.24
C CYS A 118 10.07 -2.07 2.21
N GLN A 119 10.49 -1.14 1.37
CA GLN A 119 11.48 -1.44 0.33
C GLN A 119 12.78 -1.96 0.92
N ALA A 120 13.18 -1.47 2.09
CA ALA A 120 14.31 -1.97 2.85
C ALA A 120 14.16 -3.42 3.33
N TYR A 121 12.93 -3.91 3.56
CA TYR A 121 12.70 -5.27 4.07
C TYR A 121 12.24 -6.26 2.98
N SER A 122 11.96 -5.77 1.77
CA SER A 122 11.52 -6.63 0.66
C SER A 122 12.68 -7.49 0.15
N ILE A 123 12.38 -8.67 -0.39
CA ILE A 123 13.38 -9.58 -0.99
C ILE A 123 14.14 -8.84 -2.12
N HIS A 124 13.47 -7.98 -2.87
CA HIS A 124 14.07 -7.18 -3.94
C HIS A 124 14.95 -6.04 -3.41
N GLY A 125 14.55 -5.37 -2.35
CA GLY A 125 15.36 -4.32 -1.70
C GLY A 125 16.68 -4.88 -1.14
N ARG A 126 16.63 -6.07 -0.52
CA ARG A 126 17.84 -6.75 0.00
C ARG A 126 18.83 -7.16 -1.08
N ALA A 127 18.36 -7.51 -2.28
CA ALA A 127 19.23 -7.94 -3.38
C ALA A 127 20.00 -6.80 -4.05
N THR A 128 19.57 -5.56 -3.87
CA THR A 128 20.15 -4.36 -4.49
C THR A 128 20.95 -3.48 -3.54
N ASP A 129 20.87 -3.76 -2.24
CA ASP A 129 21.54 -2.95 -1.21
C ASP A 129 22.89 -3.55 -0.82
N LYS A 130 23.97 -2.81 -1.13
CA LYS A 130 25.36 -3.18 -0.85
C LYS A 130 25.77 -2.94 0.61
N ASP A 131 25.03 -2.09 1.34
CA ASP A 131 25.42 -1.61 2.68
C ASP A 131 24.60 -2.29 3.81
N SER A 132 24.02 -3.48 3.53
CA SER A 132 23.26 -4.26 4.54
C SER A 132 22.17 -3.46 5.27
N MET A 133 21.56 -2.48 4.58
CA MET A 133 20.40 -1.70 5.04
C MET A 133 20.66 -0.80 6.26
N GLN A 134 21.88 -0.62 6.72
CA GLN A 134 22.17 0.12 7.96
C GLN A 134 21.81 1.60 7.89
N ASN A 135 21.91 2.21 6.71
CA ASN A 135 21.72 3.65 6.50
C ASN A 135 20.42 4.00 5.76
N ASP A 136 19.53 3.04 5.50
CA ASP A 136 18.28 3.32 4.81
C ASP A 136 17.26 3.92 5.79
N TYR A 137 16.97 5.22 5.64
CA TYR A 137 16.01 5.97 6.46
C TYR A 137 14.61 5.29 6.53
N ARG A 138 14.26 4.50 5.50
CA ARG A 138 12.98 3.78 5.44
C ARG A 138 12.85 2.71 6.52
N ASN A 139 13.95 2.29 7.13
CA ASN A 139 13.95 1.39 8.27
C ASN A 139 13.31 2.01 9.53
N PHE A 140 13.21 3.34 9.56
CA PHE A 140 12.77 4.10 10.72
C PHE A 140 11.41 4.78 10.52
N LEU A 141 10.75 4.59 9.35
CA LEU A 141 9.44 5.21 9.09
C LEU A 141 8.33 4.73 10.04
N PHE A 142 8.50 3.56 10.67
CA PHE A 142 7.60 3.12 11.74
C PHE A 142 7.69 4.05 12.98
N GLU A 143 8.83 4.68 13.23
CA GLU A 143 8.98 5.65 14.33
C GLU A 143 8.15 6.91 14.08
N SER A 144 8.09 7.38 12.83
CA SER A 144 7.21 8.49 12.46
C SER A 144 5.74 8.12 12.63
N PHE A 145 5.35 6.88 12.25
CA PHE A 145 4.00 6.38 12.54
C PHE A 145 3.73 6.36 14.05
N CYS A 146 4.67 5.85 14.85
CA CYS A 146 4.58 5.78 16.30
C CYS A 146 4.37 7.17 16.93
N LYS A 147 5.12 8.19 16.49
CA LYS A 147 4.98 9.59 16.96
C LYS A 147 3.59 10.15 16.67
N VAL A 148 3.01 9.88 15.50
CA VAL A 148 1.64 10.30 15.18
C VAL A 148 0.63 9.58 16.09
N VAL A 149 0.79 8.27 16.30
CA VAL A 149 -0.05 7.50 17.24
C VAL A 149 0.03 8.09 18.64
N ASP A 150 1.22 8.41 19.12
CA ASP A 150 1.40 9.00 20.45
C ASP A 150 0.75 10.39 20.57
N ALA A 151 0.86 11.23 19.53
CA ALA A 151 0.29 12.58 19.52
C ALA A 151 -1.25 12.60 19.49
N PHE A 152 -1.90 11.62 18.86
CA PHE A 152 -3.36 11.56 18.74
C PHE A 152 -4.03 10.60 19.70
N ARG A 153 -3.30 9.66 20.29
CA ARG A 153 -3.78 8.70 21.30
C ARG A 153 -5.07 7.96 20.91
N PRO A 154 -5.17 7.38 19.67
CA PRO A 154 -6.37 6.64 19.30
C PRO A 154 -6.60 5.41 20.20
N GLU A 155 -7.82 4.86 20.22
CA GLU A 155 -8.08 3.59 20.91
C GLU A 155 -7.31 2.43 20.30
N LEU A 156 -7.14 2.45 18.98
CA LEU A 156 -6.40 1.41 18.27
C LEU A 156 -5.66 1.96 17.04
N PHE A 157 -4.69 1.19 16.57
CA PHE A 157 -4.08 1.42 15.26
C PHE A 157 -3.97 0.12 14.46
N VAL A 158 -3.89 0.24 13.13
CA VAL A 158 -3.61 -0.85 12.21
C VAL A 158 -2.36 -0.50 11.40
N PHE A 159 -1.33 -1.30 11.56
CA PHE A 159 -0.03 -1.15 10.91
C PHE A 159 0.18 -2.31 9.94
N GLU A 160 0.20 -2.02 8.63
CA GLU A 160 0.38 -3.01 7.57
C GLU A 160 1.83 -3.04 7.12
N ASN A 161 2.35 -4.25 6.83
CA ASN A 161 3.67 -4.39 6.23
C ASN A 161 3.81 -5.72 5.46
N VAL A 162 4.92 -5.88 4.74
CA VAL A 162 5.21 -7.12 4.01
C VAL A 162 5.78 -8.20 4.94
N GLY A 163 5.62 -9.48 4.58
CA GLY A 163 6.14 -10.61 5.36
C GLY A 163 7.66 -10.56 5.61
N GLY A 164 8.42 -9.92 4.71
CA GLY A 164 9.87 -9.73 4.88
C GLY A 164 10.29 -8.98 6.15
N MET A 165 9.41 -8.15 6.70
CA MET A 165 9.63 -7.44 7.97
C MET A 165 9.91 -8.42 9.13
N LEU A 166 9.27 -9.57 9.15
CA LEU A 166 9.40 -10.55 10.23
C LEU A 166 10.83 -11.10 10.40
N SER A 167 11.59 -11.12 9.30
CA SER A 167 12.97 -11.63 9.28
C SER A 167 14.04 -10.54 9.15
N ALA A 168 13.65 -9.28 8.97
CA ALA A 168 14.58 -8.17 8.79
C ALA A 168 15.31 -7.82 10.09
N LYS A 169 16.63 -7.59 10.00
CA LYS A 169 17.51 -7.29 11.15
C LYS A 169 18.54 -6.22 10.76
N PRO A 170 18.14 -5.00 10.40
CA PRO A 170 19.09 -3.93 10.10
C PRO A 170 19.91 -3.62 11.35
N GLY A 171 21.24 -3.59 11.21
CA GLY A 171 22.15 -3.42 12.34
C GLY A 171 22.08 -4.57 13.38
N GLY A 172 21.63 -5.77 12.96
CA GLY A 172 21.57 -6.96 13.84
C GLY A 172 20.33 -7.06 14.73
N ILE A 173 19.55 -5.99 14.89
CA ILE A 173 18.38 -5.98 15.76
C ILE A 173 17.13 -6.29 14.92
N PRO A 174 16.31 -7.31 15.30
CA PRO A 174 15.08 -7.61 14.59
C PRO A 174 14.11 -6.43 14.58
N VAL A 175 13.60 -6.06 13.39
CA VAL A 175 12.64 -4.95 13.23
C VAL A 175 11.39 -5.19 14.08
N ARG A 176 10.90 -6.43 14.15
CA ARG A 176 9.73 -6.78 14.97
C ARG A 176 9.90 -6.45 16.45
N ASN A 177 11.14 -6.54 16.99
CA ASN A 177 11.42 -6.16 18.38
C ASN A 177 11.36 -4.64 18.54
N ARG A 178 12.00 -3.88 17.61
CA ARG A 178 11.95 -2.42 17.65
C ARG A 178 10.51 -1.87 17.58
N ILE A 179 9.68 -2.45 16.71
CA ILE A 179 8.27 -2.09 16.59
C ILE A 179 7.53 -2.40 17.91
N PHE A 180 7.77 -3.57 18.50
CA PHE A 180 7.16 -3.96 19.76
C PHE A 180 7.52 -2.99 20.88
N ASP A 181 8.81 -2.71 21.03
CA ASP A 181 9.32 -1.81 22.09
C ASP A 181 8.74 -0.39 21.91
N ALA A 182 8.80 0.16 20.69
CA ALA A 182 8.31 1.52 20.42
C ALA A 182 6.82 1.71 20.75
N PHE A 183 5.96 0.79 20.33
CA PHE A 183 4.53 0.90 20.64
C PHE A 183 4.19 0.59 22.08
N THR A 184 4.93 -0.33 22.70
CA THR A 184 4.76 -0.66 24.12
C THR A 184 5.17 0.51 25.01
N GLU A 185 6.23 1.24 24.66
CA GLU A 185 6.71 2.43 25.36
C GLU A 185 5.65 3.52 25.39
N ILE A 186 4.97 3.77 24.27
CA ILE A 186 3.88 4.77 24.20
C ILE A 186 2.53 4.25 24.74
N GLY A 187 2.50 3.09 25.37
CA GLY A 187 1.32 2.59 26.09
C GLY A 187 0.30 1.81 25.26
N TYR A 188 0.74 1.15 24.19
CA TYR A 188 -0.09 0.26 23.40
C TYR A 188 0.30 -1.20 23.61
N ASP A 189 -0.69 -2.08 23.63
CA ASP A 189 -0.49 -3.51 23.56
C ASP A 189 -0.56 -3.96 22.10
N ILE A 190 0.47 -4.68 21.66
CA ILE A 190 0.54 -5.30 20.32
C ILE A 190 0.97 -6.77 20.46
N ILE A 191 0.80 -7.52 19.39
CA ILE A 191 1.24 -8.91 19.32
C ILE A 191 2.75 -9.02 19.61
N LYS A 192 3.12 -9.97 20.49
CA LYS A 192 4.52 -10.19 20.87
C LYS A 192 5.39 -10.56 19.67
N PRO A 193 6.67 -10.18 19.63
CA PRO A 193 7.57 -10.50 18.53
C PRO A 193 7.64 -11.98 18.15
N THR A 194 7.55 -12.87 19.13
CA THR A 194 7.51 -14.33 18.92
C THR A 194 6.27 -14.80 18.17
N ASN A 195 5.15 -14.13 18.38
CA ASN A 195 3.85 -14.48 17.82
C ASN A 195 3.50 -13.66 16.57
N MET A 196 4.29 -12.63 16.20
CA MET A 196 4.05 -11.81 14.99
C MET A 196 3.87 -12.62 13.69
N PRO A 197 4.48 -13.82 13.51
CA PRO A 197 4.14 -14.65 12.34
C PRO A 197 2.65 -15.01 12.24
N GLU A 198 1.90 -15.01 13.34
CA GLU A 198 0.44 -15.25 13.34
C GLU A 198 -0.36 -14.06 12.75
N ALA A 199 0.24 -12.86 12.73
CA ALA A 199 -0.30 -11.68 12.11
C ALA A 199 -0.07 -11.63 10.59
N LEU A 200 0.62 -12.63 10.00
CA LEU A 200 0.81 -12.76 8.56
C LEU A 200 -0.46 -13.33 7.93
N LEU A 201 -1.19 -12.49 7.25
CA LEU A 201 -2.46 -12.82 6.60
C LEU A 201 -2.28 -12.83 5.08
N ASP A 202 -2.80 -13.86 4.40
CA ASP A 202 -2.81 -13.89 2.95
C ASP A 202 -4.21 -13.52 2.44
N THR A 203 -4.28 -12.53 1.57
CA THR A 203 -5.55 -11.99 1.04
C THR A 203 -6.40 -13.03 0.33
N VAL A 204 -5.80 -14.08 -0.25
CA VAL A 204 -6.54 -15.17 -0.88
C VAL A 204 -7.49 -15.88 0.11
N ASN A 205 -7.13 -15.94 1.38
CA ASN A 205 -7.96 -16.53 2.43
C ASN A 205 -9.17 -15.67 2.80
N PHE A 206 -9.23 -14.43 2.30
CA PHE A 206 -10.32 -13.48 2.53
C PHE A 206 -11.16 -13.22 1.27
N GLY A 207 -11.02 -14.08 0.25
CA GLY A 207 -11.80 -13.98 -0.99
C GLY A 207 -11.24 -12.99 -2.02
N VAL A 208 -9.99 -12.58 -1.88
CA VAL A 208 -9.30 -11.80 -2.91
C VAL A 208 -8.55 -12.78 -3.84
N PRO A 209 -8.73 -12.72 -5.16
CA PRO A 209 -8.09 -13.64 -6.12
C PRO A 209 -6.61 -13.32 -6.34
N GLN A 210 -5.86 -13.12 -5.26
CA GLN A 210 -4.44 -12.79 -5.27
C GLN A 210 -3.75 -13.32 -4.03
N HIS A 211 -2.64 -14.02 -4.21
CA HIS A 211 -1.71 -14.30 -3.12
C HIS A 211 -0.93 -13.05 -2.76
N ARG A 212 -1.29 -12.41 -1.66
CA ARG A 212 -0.64 -11.21 -1.13
C ARG A 212 -0.51 -11.31 0.38
N PRO A 213 0.51 -12.01 0.89
CA PRO A 213 0.74 -12.09 2.33
C PRO A 213 1.18 -10.72 2.89
N ARG A 214 0.53 -10.31 3.98
CA ARG A 214 0.82 -9.06 4.70
C ARG A 214 0.78 -9.29 6.20
N VAL A 215 1.71 -8.67 6.89
CA VAL A 215 1.69 -8.61 8.35
C VAL A 215 0.76 -7.47 8.75
N ILE A 216 -0.27 -7.79 9.53
CA ILE A 216 -1.23 -6.81 10.05
C ILE A 216 -1.05 -6.75 11.56
N ILE A 217 -0.37 -5.72 12.04
CA ILE A 217 -0.19 -5.46 13.47
C ILE A 217 -1.31 -4.55 13.94
N ILE A 218 -2.08 -5.03 14.90
CA ILE A 218 -3.08 -4.24 15.61
C ILE A 218 -2.47 -3.81 16.93
N GLY A 219 -2.55 -2.52 17.23
CA GLY A 219 -2.19 -1.98 18.54
C GLY A 219 -3.42 -1.45 19.24
N ILE A 220 -3.56 -1.78 20.50
CA ILE A 220 -4.67 -1.39 21.35
C ILE A 220 -4.12 -0.55 22.51
N ARG A 221 -4.69 0.65 22.70
CA ARG A 221 -4.29 1.53 23.80
C ARG A 221 -4.64 0.86 25.13
N ARG A 222 -3.68 0.80 26.05
CA ARG A 222 -3.91 0.25 27.39
C ARG A 222 -5.05 0.98 28.08
N GLY A 223 -5.94 0.22 28.67
CA GLY A 223 -7.13 0.75 29.37
C GLY A 223 -8.30 1.12 28.46
N SER A 224 -8.25 0.83 27.14
CA SER A 224 -9.37 1.09 26.22
C SER A 224 -10.52 0.10 26.34
N GLY A 225 -10.31 -1.03 27.03
CA GLY A 225 -11.33 -2.09 27.20
C GLY A 225 -11.44 -3.05 26.01
N PHE A 226 -10.62 -2.90 24.97
CA PHE A 226 -10.54 -3.86 23.87
C PHE A 226 -9.53 -4.98 24.16
N SER A 227 -9.72 -6.15 23.54
CA SER A 227 -8.82 -7.30 23.63
C SER A 227 -8.13 -7.56 22.30
N LEU A 228 -6.81 -7.68 22.35
CA LEU A 228 -5.99 -8.02 21.17
C LEU A 228 -6.31 -9.43 20.65
N GLU A 229 -6.50 -10.37 21.56
CA GLU A 229 -6.86 -11.76 21.28
C GLU A 229 -8.20 -11.84 20.53
N GLU A 230 -9.21 -11.08 20.98
CA GLU A 230 -10.53 -11.03 20.32
C GLU A 230 -10.45 -10.48 18.91
N PHE A 231 -9.61 -9.45 18.66
CA PHE A 231 -9.38 -8.92 17.33
C PHE A 231 -8.78 -9.97 16.40
N TYR A 232 -7.69 -10.62 16.79
CA TYR A 232 -7.08 -11.66 15.95
C TYR A 232 -7.97 -12.89 15.79
N ALA A 233 -8.72 -13.27 16.81
CA ALA A 233 -9.71 -14.35 16.72
C ALA A 233 -10.83 -13.99 15.72
N SER A 234 -11.30 -12.74 15.71
CA SER A 234 -12.30 -12.25 14.77
C SER A 234 -11.78 -12.27 13.33
N ILE A 235 -10.54 -11.83 13.10
CA ILE A 235 -9.90 -11.90 11.78
C ILE A 235 -9.80 -13.36 11.31
N LYS A 236 -9.39 -14.28 12.17
CA LYS A 236 -9.29 -15.70 11.83
C LYS A 236 -10.64 -16.32 11.44
N LYS A 237 -11.76 -15.89 12.07
CA LYS A 237 -13.10 -16.36 11.72
C LYS A 237 -13.55 -15.93 10.31
N GLU A 238 -13.06 -14.80 9.82
CA GLU A 238 -13.40 -14.30 8.48
C GLU A 238 -12.61 -15.00 7.37
N GLN A 239 -11.64 -15.82 7.69
CA GLN A 239 -10.88 -16.59 6.70
C GLN A 239 -11.77 -17.66 6.03
N ARG A 240 -11.68 -17.74 4.71
CA ARG A 240 -12.45 -18.65 3.85
C ARG A 240 -11.54 -19.51 2.97
N PRO A 241 -10.65 -20.32 3.54
CA PRO A 241 -9.61 -21.02 2.78
C PRO A 241 -10.15 -22.01 1.75
N ARG A 242 -11.40 -22.48 1.90
CA ARG A 242 -12.05 -23.47 0.99
C ARG A 242 -12.70 -22.86 -0.25
N LYS A 243 -12.93 -21.55 -0.28
CA LYS A 243 -13.53 -20.84 -1.41
C LYS A 243 -12.57 -19.78 -1.92
N GLN A 244 -11.49 -20.23 -2.54
CA GLN A 244 -10.56 -19.32 -3.20
C GLN A 244 -11.17 -18.86 -4.53
N LEU A 245 -11.21 -17.55 -4.73
CA LEU A 245 -11.54 -16.95 -6.01
C LEU A 245 -10.29 -16.96 -6.90
N THR A 246 -10.50 -17.24 -8.18
CA THR A 246 -9.44 -17.19 -9.19
C THR A 246 -9.41 -15.84 -9.88
N VAL A 247 -8.31 -15.55 -10.58
CA VAL A 247 -8.22 -14.37 -11.45
C VAL A 247 -9.33 -14.39 -12.51
N ARG A 248 -9.71 -15.59 -13.01
CA ARG A 248 -10.81 -15.75 -13.96
C ARG A 248 -12.16 -15.33 -13.37
N ASP A 249 -12.41 -15.65 -12.10
CA ASP A 249 -13.65 -15.21 -11.41
C ASP A 249 -13.73 -13.69 -11.29
N ALA A 250 -12.58 -13.02 -11.14
CA ALA A 250 -12.51 -11.57 -10.96
C ALA A 250 -12.62 -10.79 -12.28
N ILE A 251 -11.92 -11.23 -13.33
CA ILE A 251 -11.76 -10.45 -14.57
C ILE A 251 -12.12 -11.24 -15.84
N GLY A 252 -12.63 -12.46 -15.72
CA GLY A 252 -12.94 -13.33 -16.86
C GLY A 252 -14.07 -12.82 -17.76
N LEU A 253 -14.89 -11.88 -17.27
CA LEU A 253 -15.95 -11.23 -18.04
C LEU A 253 -15.48 -9.98 -18.80
N LEU A 254 -14.22 -9.51 -18.56
CA LEU A 254 -13.69 -8.38 -19.30
C LEU A 254 -13.49 -8.77 -20.78
N PRO A 255 -13.84 -7.88 -21.73
CA PRO A 255 -13.65 -8.17 -23.15
C PRO A 255 -12.17 -8.32 -23.48
N ALA A 256 -11.85 -9.27 -24.36
CA ALA A 256 -10.48 -9.46 -24.80
C ALA A 256 -10.00 -8.26 -25.63
N LEU A 257 -8.79 -7.79 -25.38
CA LEU A 257 -8.13 -6.75 -26.15
C LEU A 257 -7.06 -7.39 -27.04
N TYR A 258 -7.29 -7.39 -28.33
CA TYR A 258 -6.35 -7.99 -29.29
C TYR A 258 -5.25 -7.00 -29.72
N PRO A 259 -4.03 -7.49 -29.93
CA PRO A 259 -2.95 -6.65 -30.43
C PRO A 259 -3.27 -6.11 -31.83
N LEU A 260 -2.87 -4.87 -32.09
CA LEU A 260 -2.89 -4.27 -33.41
C LEU A 260 -1.70 -4.77 -34.25
N VAL A 261 -1.85 -4.85 -35.56
CA VAL A 261 -0.74 -5.16 -36.48
C VAL A 261 0.35 -4.11 -36.30
N GLU A 262 -0.03 -2.84 -36.26
CA GLU A 262 0.86 -1.72 -36.00
C GLU A 262 0.33 -0.90 -34.81
N SER A 263 1.27 -0.43 -33.98
CA SER A 263 0.91 0.45 -32.86
C SER A 263 0.51 1.83 -33.34
N VAL A 264 -0.54 2.39 -32.76
CA VAL A 264 -1.07 3.70 -33.11
C VAL A 264 -0.62 4.73 -32.06
N LYS A 265 -0.06 5.86 -32.52
CA LYS A 265 0.32 6.97 -31.63
C LYS A 265 -0.90 7.87 -31.38
N GLU A 266 -1.31 8.00 -30.11
CA GLU A 266 -2.40 8.84 -29.65
C GLU A 266 -1.86 9.90 -28.67
N GLY A 267 -1.54 11.08 -29.17
CA GLY A 267 -0.91 12.14 -28.39
C GLY A 267 0.44 11.70 -27.81
N ARG A 268 0.53 11.66 -26.48
CA ARG A 268 1.74 11.22 -25.74
C ARG A 268 1.82 9.70 -25.55
N TYR A 269 0.77 8.97 -25.88
CA TYR A 269 0.67 7.54 -25.65
C TYR A 269 0.81 6.75 -26.96
N THR A 270 1.30 5.52 -26.85
CA THR A 270 1.32 4.57 -27.95
C THR A 270 0.42 3.41 -27.60
N ARG A 271 -0.63 3.20 -28.37
CA ARG A 271 -1.58 2.12 -28.20
C ARG A 271 -1.18 0.93 -29.07
N SER A 272 -0.99 -0.23 -28.48
CA SER A 272 -0.56 -1.46 -29.14
C SER A 272 -1.69 -2.50 -29.29
N HIS A 273 -2.84 -2.25 -28.70
CA HIS A 273 -4.01 -3.14 -28.73
C HIS A 273 -5.26 -2.39 -29.17
N GLN A 274 -6.30 -3.14 -29.48
CA GLN A 274 -7.62 -2.58 -29.75
C GLN A 274 -8.11 -1.78 -28.54
N LYS A 275 -8.98 -0.80 -28.79
CA LYS A 275 -9.70 -0.11 -27.72
C LYS A 275 -10.68 -1.06 -27.05
N ASN A 276 -10.95 -0.84 -25.79
CA ASN A 276 -12.04 -1.50 -25.10
C ASN A 276 -13.36 -1.24 -25.85
N PRO A 277 -14.10 -2.28 -26.25
CA PRO A 277 -15.36 -2.11 -26.97
C PRO A 277 -16.55 -1.71 -26.06
N ASP A 278 -16.40 -1.76 -24.75
CA ASP A 278 -17.44 -1.44 -23.77
C ASP A 278 -17.06 -0.18 -23.00
N ASP A 279 -17.71 0.95 -23.29
CA ASP A 279 -17.47 2.25 -22.67
C ASP A 279 -17.85 2.27 -21.16
N ASN A 280 -18.66 1.30 -20.69
CA ASN A 280 -18.98 1.20 -19.27
C ASN A 280 -17.82 0.60 -18.43
N ILE A 281 -16.85 -0.04 -19.09
CA ILE A 281 -15.67 -0.60 -18.44
C ILE A 281 -14.53 0.41 -18.55
N THR A 282 -14.24 1.12 -17.49
CA THR A 282 -13.16 2.10 -17.45
C THR A 282 -11.80 1.47 -17.17
N GLN A 283 -10.73 2.12 -17.66
CA GLN A 283 -9.33 1.71 -17.40
C GLN A 283 -8.98 0.28 -17.89
N HIS A 284 -9.77 -0.27 -18.79
CA HIS A 284 -9.48 -1.54 -19.43
C HIS A 284 -8.66 -1.31 -20.71
N GLU A 285 -7.37 -1.02 -20.51
CA GLU A 285 -6.42 -0.72 -21.58
C GLU A 285 -5.20 -1.65 -21.44
N ALA A 286 -4.75 -2.20 -22.56
CA ALA A 286 -3.54 -2.99 -22.55
C ALA A 286 -2.30 -2.09 -22.45
N ARG A 287 -1.39 -2.44 -21.54
CA ARG A 287 -0.11 -1.75 -21.44
C ARG A 287 0.70 -1.94 -22.73
N ASN A 288 1.24 -0.86 -23.27
CA ASN A 288 2.17 -0.95 -24.39
C ASN A 288 3.51 -1.52 -23.93
N HIS A 289 3.91 -2.62 -24.50
CA HIS A 289 5.23 -3.24 -24.33
C HIS A 289 6.08 -2.95 -25.55
N GLY A 290 7.34 -2.59 -25.34
CA GLY A 290 8.30 -2.37 -26.43
C GLY A 290 8.56 -3.67 -27.23
N PRO A 291 9.14 -3.56 -28.44
CA PRO A 291 9.44 -4.73 -29.29
C PRO A 291 10.23 -5.81 -28.56
N ARG A 292 11.19 -5.40 -27.75
CA ARG A 292 12.03 -6.30 -26.94
C ARG A 292 11.22 -7.07 -25.89
N GLU A 293 10.33 -6.39 -25.16
CA GLU A 293 9.47 -7.04 -24.15
C GLU A 293 8.51 -8.04 -24.83
N ARG A 294 7.95 -7.66 -25.98
CA ARG A 294 7.07 -8.53 -26.77
C ARG A 294 7.79 -9.79 -27.28
N ALA A 295 9.04 -9.66 -27.75
CA ALA A 295 9.84 -10.80 -28.17
C ALA A 295 10.07 -11.80 -27.03
N ILE A 296 10.35 -11.30 -25.82
CA ILE A 296 10.54 -12.14 -24.65
C ILE A 296 9.24 -12.85 -24.26
N PHE A 297 8.11 -12.16 -24.22
CA PHE A 297 6.83 -12.79 -23.91
C PHE A 297 6.44 -13.84 -24.93
N LYS A 298 6.72 -13.59 -26.23
CA LYS A 298 6.49 -14.55 -27.30
C LYS A 298 7.33 -15.81 -27.09
N GLU A 299 8.63 -15.65 -26.90
CA GLU A 299 9.56 -16.75 -26.64
C GLU A 299 9.19 -17.54 -25.37
N TRP A 300 8.73 -16.85 -24.34
CA TRP A 300 8.23 -17.45 -23.11
C TRP A 300 7.04 -18.39 -23.36
N VAL A 301 6.06 -17.93 -24.12
CA VAL A 301 4.86 -18.71 -24.44
C VAL A 301 5.22 -19.90 -25.37
N GLU A 302 6.00 -19.65 -26.44
CA GLU A 302 6.37 -20.64 -27.42
C GLU A 302 7.20 -21.78 -26.82
N ASN A 303 8.06 -21.48 -25.84
CA ASN A 303 8.90 -22.49 -25.20
C ASN A 303 8.29 -23.06 -23.91
N ASN A 304 7.03 -22.74 -23.61
CA ASN A 304 6.32 -23.20 -22.39
C ASN A 304 7.13 -23.04 -21.10
N MET A 305 7.73 -21.85 -20.92
CA MET A 305 8.68 -21.60 -19.83
C MET A 305 8.00 -21.40 -18.46
N ASN A 306 6.73 -21.72 -18.33
CA ASN A 306 5.95 -21.57 -17.09
C ASN A 306 6.44 -22.43 -15.91
N HIS A 307 7.29 -23.42 -16.18
CA HIS A 307 7.77 -24.38 -15.17
C HIS A 307 9.20 -24.10 -14.69
N ILE A 308 9.91 -23.18 -15.32
CA ILE A 308 11.27 -22.89 -14.91
C ILE A 308 11.30 -21.99 -13.67
N SER A 309 12.32 -22.16 -12.84
CA SER A 309 12.52 -21.31 -11.70
C SER A 309 12.86 -19.89 -12.13
N HIS A 310 12.57 -18.95 -11.25
CA HIS A 310 12.95 -17.56 -11.39
C HIS A 310 14.41 -17.37 -11.82
N LYS A 311 15.33 -18.07 -11.15
CA LYS A 311 16.75 -18.00 -11.47
C LYS A 311 17.05 -18.52 -12.88
N ALA A 312 16.51 -19.67 -13.23
CA ALA A 312 16.71 -20.26 -14.55
C ALA A 312 16.22 -19.34 -15.68
N MET A 313 15.14 -18.59 -15.43
CA MET A 313 14.63 -17.61 -16.35
C MET A 313 15.54 -16.39 -16.52
N VAL A 314 16.09 -15.87 -15.43
CA VAL A 314 17.07 -14.78 -15.48
C VAL A 314 18.28 -15.20 -16.29
N ASP A 315 18.79 -16.40 -16.02
CA ASP A 315 19.98 -16.93 -16.67
C ASP A 315 19.71 -17.15 -18.17
N TYR A 316 18.58 -17.76 -18.55
CA TYR A 316 18.14 -17.92 -19.94
C TYR A 316 18.05 -16.56 -20.66
N TYR A 317 17.41 -15.58 -20.03
CA TYR A 317 17.27 -14.25 -20.62
C TYR A 317 18.62 -13.55 -20.78
N PHE A 318 19.50 -13.68 -19.79
CA PHE A 318 20.85 -13.14 -19.85
C PHE A 318 21.68 -13.77 -20.98
N GLU A 319 21.63 -15.08 -21.15
CA GLU A 319 22.28 -15.78 -22.25
C GLU A 319 21.80 -15.30 -23.63
N LYS A 320 20.50 -15.03 -23.77
CA LYS A 320 19.91 -14.58 -25.05
C LYS A 320 20.15 -13.10 -25.35
N THR A 321 20.27 -12.24 -24.36
CA THR A 321 20.22 -10.78 -24.57
C THR A 321 21.41 -10.01 -24.00
N GLY A 322 22.24 -10.64 -23.17
CA GLY A 322 23.30 -9.98 -22.40
C GLY A 322 22.80 -9.05 -21.28
N HIS A 323 21.49 -9.07 -20.99
CA HIS A 323 20.89 -8.13 -20.01
C HIS A 323 20.13 -8.86 -18.90
N ARG A 324 20.40 -8.52 -17.65
CA ARG A 324 19.74 -9.06 -16.46
C ARG A 324 18.51 -8.27 -15.98
N THR A 325 18.32 -7.04 -16.48
CA THR A 325 17.40 -6.07 -15.88
C THR A 325 15.93 -6.18 -16.27
N LEU A 326 15.58 -6.95 -17.30
CA LEU A 326 14.19 -7.10 -17.76
C LEU A 326 13.32 -7.93 -16.83
N TYR A 327 13.96 -8.72 -16.08
CA TYR A 327 13.42 -9.70 -15.18
C TYR A 327 12.52 -9.12 -14.09
N GLN A 328 12.80 -7.95 -13.56
CA GLN A 328 11.96 -7.30 -12.54
C GLN A 328 10.58 -6.85 -13.06
N LYS A 329 10.39 -6.86 -14.38
CA LYS A 329 9.15 -6.39 -15.04
C LYS A 329 8.26 -7.50 -15.58
N ILE A 330 8.69 -8.77 -15.52
CA ILE A 330 7.85 -9.89 -15.94
C ILE A 330 6.93 -10.24 -14.77
N PRO A 331 5.62 -9.97 -14.86
CA PRO A 331 4.69 -10.48 -13.86
C PRO A 331 4.81 -12.00 -13.86
N CYS A 332 4.74 -12.60 -12.69
CA CYS A 332 4.71 -14.04 -12.56
C CYS A 332 3.43 -14.56 -13.25
N VAL A 333 3.55 -14.92 -14.51
CA VAL A 333 2.44 -15.40 -15.37
C VAL A 333 1.96 -16.79 -14.93
N THR A 334 2.67 -17.40 -13.98
CA THR A 334 2.45 -18.77 -13.52
C THR A 334 1.07 -19.06 -12.91
N THR A 335 0.30 -18.02 -12.58
CA THR A 335 -1.07 -18.18 -12.04
C THR A 335 -2.19 -17.79 -13.00
N ALA A 336 -1.90 -17.07 -14.07
CA ALA A 336 -2.93 -16.51 -14.95
C ALA A 336 -3.29 -17.38 -16.18
N LEU A 337 -2.48 -18.39 -16.51
CA LEU A 337 -2.62 -19.18 -17.75
C LEU A 337 -2.63 -20.70 -17.52
N ARG A 338 -3.16 -21.20 -16.41
CA ARG A 338 -3.56 -22.62 -16.37
C ARG A 338 -5.00 -22.74 -16.86
N PRO A 339 -5.26 -23.59 -17.85
CA PRO A 339 -6.62 -23.88 -18.32
C PRO A 339 -7.49 -24.46 -17.22
#